data_15a2e2b3911324fe4de21801439d4606
#
_entry.id   15a2e2b3911324fe4de21801439d4606
#
_cell.length_a   1.000
_cell.length_b   1.000
_cell.length_c   1.000
_cell.angle_alpha   90.00
_cell.angle_beta   90.00
_cell.angle_gamma   90.00
#
_symmetry.space_group_name_H-M   'P 1'
#
loop_
_entity.id
_entity.type
_entity.pdbx_description
1 polymer ?
#
loop_
_entity_poly.entity_id
_entity_poly.type
_entity_poly.pdbx_seq_one_letter_code
_entity_poly.pdbx_strand_id
1 'polypeptide(L)'
;MILNDGISKNFDGKYDFDYTQDLDLDIINLSKDSSGIRQTPELTYFYAYKFNENANKQDIKEFRTLFKHNFNDSEYFYKDSVMDFIELGMLRMDNYMKLEDFDIVFMTDFGHGDTAGVMSVLDSLLLEYTNGAFLDFRLVKATYEKVKFDKEKAKNALMSTEKYKDEFDAEDAVNQIDKEFKRMKKQGSIFKMKRFMPVIGRCGFYDFLEFETPRHEQIFRKMVNGTKALICDDFITSGSTVKEAKRYLHSINPNVDMTVFVLIDQLREY
;
A
#
# COMPACT_ATOMS: atom_id res chain seq x y z
N MET A 1 13.49 14.62 26.87
CA MET A 1 12.78 13.38 27.16
C MET A 1 12.21 12.92 25.83
N ILE A 2 12.80 11.92 25.21
CA ILE A 2 12.29 11.35 23.95
C ILE A 2 11.14 10.46 24.40
N LEU A 3 9.92 10.87 24.12
CA LEU A 3 8.74 10.03 24.30
C LEU A 3 8.82 8.98 23.20
N ASN A 4 8.95 7.72 23.57
CA ASN A 4 8.84 6.60 22.64
C ASN A 4 7.35 6.35 22.41
N ASP A 5 6.85 6.87 21.31
CA ASP A 5 5.46 6.77 20.92
C ASP A 5 5.25 5.48 20.15
N GLY A 6 4.24 4.72 20.50
CA GLY A 6 3.95 3.43 19.86
C GLY A 6 2.46 3.14 19.72
N ILE A 7 2.12 2.12 18.98
CA ILE A 7 0.78 1.53 18.94
C ILE A 7 0.82 0.22 19.68
N SER A 8 0.05 0.12 20.73
CA SER A 8 -0.12 -1.10 21.50
C SER A 8 -1.59 -1.49 21.65
N LYS A 9 -1.83 -2.73 22.05
CA LYS A 9 -3.16 -3.20 22.41
C LYS A 9 -3.31 -3.03 23.93
N ASN A 10 -4.25 -2.17 24.37
CA ASN A 10 -4.47 -1.92 25.77
C ASN A 10 -5.20 -3.09 26.47
N PHE A 11 -5.43 -2.96 27.80
CA PHE A 11 -6.11 -3.99 28.60
C PHE A 11 -7.54 -4.29 28.16
N ASP A 12 -8.22 -3.34 27.51
CA ASP A 12 -9.55 -3.52 26.95
C ASP A 12 -9.55 -4.17 25.56
N GLY A 13 -8.36 -4.51 25.05
CA GLY A 13 -8.18 -5.13 23.74
C GLY A 13 -8.26 -4.15 22.56
N LYS A 14 -8.35 -2.83 22.80
CA LYS A 14 -8.34 -1.80 21.78
C LYS A 14 -6.93 -1.39 21.42
N TYR A 15 -6.74 -1.02 20.17
CA TYR A 15 -5.50 -0.38 19.73
C TYR A 15 -5.50 1.09 20.16
N ASP A 16 -4.49 1.45 20.91
CA ASP A 16 -4.24 2.78 21.40
C ASP A 16 -2.93 3.32 20.83
N PHE A 17 -2.92 4.60 20.54
CA PHE A 17 -1.73 5.33 20.08
C PHE A 17 -1.07 6.04 21.28
N ASP A 18 -1.34 5.51 22.47
CA ASP A 18 -0.86 6.11 23.70
C ASP A 18 0.65 5.87 23.87
N TYR A 19 1.27 6.78 24.54
CA TYR A 19 2.69 6.89 24.83
C TYR A 19 3.11 5.79 25.81
N THR A 20 3.30 4.58 25.31
CA THR A 20 3.83 3.51 26.15
C THR A 20 5.34 3.66 26.28
N GLN A 21 5.87 3.49 27.49
CA GLN A 21 7.30 3.49 27.74
C GLN A 21 7.94 2.12 27.43
N ASP A 22 7.15 1.14 27.04
CA ASP A 22 7.60 -0.22 26.81
C ASP A 22 7.60 -0.56 25.31
N LEU A 23 8.76 -0.28 24.67
CA LEU A 23 8.99 -0.49 23.25
C LEU A 23 8.78 -1.96 22.79
N ASP A 24 8.86 -2.93 23.69
CA ASP A 24 8.74 -4.34 23.35
C ASP A 24 7.28 -4.75 23.09
N LEU A 25 6.31 -3.95 23.55
CA LEU A 25 4.89 -4.21 23.36
C LEU A 25 4.29 -3.48 22.16
N ASP A 26 5.01 -2.50 21.60
CA ASP A 26 4.49 -1.70 20.52
C ASP A 26 4.49 -2.45 19.18
N ILE A 27 3.35 -2.42 18.50
CA ILE A 27 3.22 -3.00 17.15
C ILE A 27 3.88 -2.08 16.13
N ILE A 28 3.74 -0.76 16.31
CA ILE A 28 4.33 0.26 15.45
C ILE A 28 5.08 1.26 16.33
N ASN A 29 6.32 1.54 15.97
CA ASN A 29 7.10 2.57 16.61
C ASN A 29 6.76 3.93 15.97
N LEU A 30 6.28 4.88 16.78
CA LEU A 30 5.92 6.23 16.36
C LEU A 30 7.08 7.23 16.46
N SER A 31 8.29 6.81 16.87
CA SER A 31 9.44 7.69 16.92
C SER A 31 9.76 8.30 15.54
N LYS A 32 10.45 9.45 15.52
CA LYS A 32 10.86 10.10 14.25
C LYS A 32 11.73 9.18 13.39
N ASP A 33 12.49 8.29 14.01
CA ASP A 33 13.37 7.34 13.32
C ASP A 33 12.60 6.19 12.63
N SER A 34 11.29 6.08 12.85
CA SER A 34 10.44 5.10 12.18
C SER A 34 10.01 5.52 10.78
N SER A 35 10.19 6.78 10.40
CA SER A 35 9.91 7.27 9.04
C SER A 35 11.19 7.29 8.20
N GLY A 36 11.06 7.17 6.88
CA GLY A 36 12.24 7.21 6.02
C GLY A 36 11.99 6.94 4.55
N ILE A 37 13.09 6.75 3.85
CA ILE A 37 13.12 6.37 2.44
C ILE A 37 13.62 4.94 2.34
N ARG A 38 12.89 4.10 1.62
CA ARG A 38 13.35 2.76 1.27
C ARG A 38 13.62 2.67 -0.22
N GLN A 39 14.77 2.10 -0.55
CA GLN A 39 15.16 1.82 -1.92
C GLN A 39 15.24 0.31 -2.14
N THR A 40 14.55 -0.15 -3.15
CA THR A 40 14.69 -1.51 -3.68
C THR A 40 15.09 -1.42 -5.15
N PRO A 41 15.57 -2.50 -5.79
CA PRO A 41 15.92 -2.45 -7.22
C PRO A 41 14.80 -1.96 -8.14
N GLU A 42 13.54 -2.15 -7.74
CA GLU A 42 12.38 -1.83 -8.58
C GLU A 42 11.57 -0.63 -8.09
N LEU A 43 11.80 -0.17 -6.84
CA LEU A 43 10.95 0.85 -6.24
C LEU A 43 11.70 1.65 -5.18
N THR A 44 11.63 2.98 -5.28
CA THR A 44 11.95 3.91 -4.21
C THR A 44 10.67 4.51 -3.67
N TYR A 45 10.49 4.51 -2.35
CA TYR A 45 9.32 5.08 -1.71
C TYR A 45 9.65 5.67 -0.34
N PHE A 46 8.82 6.62 0.06
CA PHE A 46 8.80 7.18 1.42
C PHE A 46 7.77 6.43 2.26
N TYR A 47 8.05 6.29 3.56
CA TYR A 47 7.10 5.74 4.51
C TYR A 47 7.07 6.56 5.79
N ALA A 48 5.86 6.68 6.38
CA ALA A 48 5.70 7.41 7.63
C ALA A 48 6.05 6.55 8.84
N TYR A 49 5.74 5.26 8.77
CA TYR A 49 5.90 4.32 9.88
C TYR A 49 6.41 2.97 9.39
N LYS A 50 7.04 2.23 10.29
CA LYS A 50 7.36 0.80 10.11
C LYS A 50 6.88 0.00 11.33
N PHE A 51 6.56 -1.25 11.11
CA PHE A 51 6.30 -2.16 12.22
C PHE A 51 7.55 -2.36 13.07
N ASN A 52 7.34 -2.52 14.38
CA ASN A 52 8.41 -2.90 15.29
C ASN A 52 8.93 -4.29 14.89
N GLU A 53 10.25 -4.45 14.83
CA GLU A 53 10.91 -5.71 14.44
C GLU A 53 10.60 -6.84 15.42
N ASN A 54 10.36 -6.50 16.69
CA ASN A 54 10.03 -7.44 17.77
C ASN A 54 8.52 -7.74 17.86
N ALA A 55 7.67 -7.00 17.14
CA ALA A 55 6.23 -7.20 17.22
C ALA A 55 5.79 -8.58 16.75
N ASN A 56 4.83 -9.16 17.43
CA ASN A 56 4.27 -10.45 17.09
C ASN A 56 3.61 -10.42 15.70
N LYS A 57 3.93 -11.40 14.86
CA LYS A 57 3.38 -11.51 13.49
C LYS A 57 1.86 -11.59 13.47
N GLN A 58 1.24 -12.21 14.50
CA GLN A 58 -0.20 -12.31 14.58
C GLN A 58 -0.83 -10.96 14.92
N ASP A 59 -0.23 -10.19 15.82
CA ASP A 59 -0.70 -8.85 16.19
C ASP A 59 -0.58 -7.88 15.03
N ILE A 60 0.53 -7.92 14.28
CA ILE A 60 0.70 -7.16 13.04
C ILE A 60 -0.42 -7.49 12.03
N LYS A 61 -0.73 -8.78 11.86
CA LYS A 61 -1.77 -9.22 10.93
C LYS A 61 -3.15 -8.74 11.36
N GLU A 62 -3.46 -8.85 12.65
CA GLU A 62 -4.71 -8.40 13.24
C GLU A 62 -4.85 -6.89 13.09
N PHE A 63 -3.87 -6.12 13.59
CA PHE A 63 -3.84 -4.67 13.46
C PHE A 63 -4.07 -4.22 12.00
N ARG A 64 -3.30 -4.75 11.06
CA ARG A 64 -3.45 -4.40 9.65
C ARG A 64 -4.85 -4.66 9.11
N THR A 65 -5.47 -5.77 9.50
CA THR A 65 -6.82 -6.13 9.04
C THR A 65 -7.86 -5.17 9.60
N LEU A 66 -7.78 -4.88 10.89
CA LEU A 66 -8.71 -4.00 11.58
C LEU A 66 -8.51 -2.55 11.13
N PHE A 67 -7.26 -2.07 11.09
CA PHE A 67 -6.94 -0.72 10.66
C PHE A 67 -7.41 -0.44 9.22
N LYS A 68 -7.25 -1.40 8.32
CA LYS A 68 -7.67 -1.25 6.91
C LYS A 68 -9.18 -1.23 6.72
N HIS A 69 -9.92 -1.99 7.51
CA HIS A 69 -11.34 -2.24 7.27
C HIS A 69 -12.27 -1.74 8.36
N ASN A 70 -11.78 -1.56 9.57
CA ASN A 70 -12.58 -1.31 10.77
C ASN A 70 -12.02 -0.17 11.64
N PHE A 71 -11.21 0.73 11.08
CA PHE A 71 -10.57 1.79 11.86
C PHE A 71 -11.57 2.77 12.52
N ASN A 72 -12.80 2.89 11.98
CA ASN A 72 -13.90 3.66 12.55
C ASN A 72 -14.69 2.90 13.64
N ASP A 73 -14.37 1.61 13.85
CA ASP A 73 -15.09 0.82 14.83
C ASP A 73 -14.53 1.10 16.23
N SER A 74 -15.35 1.73 17.07
CA SER A 74 -14.98 2.09 18.44
C SER A 74 -14.71 0.90 19.36
N GLU A 75 -15.00 -0.32 18.91
CA GLU A 75 -14.63 -1.55 19.61
C GLU A 75 -13.11 -1.81 19.52
N TYR A 76 -12.47 -1.41 18.40
CA TYR A 76 -11.06 -1.71 18.14
C TYR A 76 -10.12 -0.51 18.23
N PHE A 77 -10.63 0.70 17.99
CA PHE A 77 -9.83 1.91 17.93
C PHE A 77 -10.50 3.09 18.64
N TYR A 78 -9.68 4.00 19.13
CA TYR A 78 -10.12 5.35 19.49
C TYR A 78 -10.05 6.22 18.23
N LYS A 79 -11.18 6.77 17.82
CA LYS A 79 -11.30 7.50 16.55
C LYS A 79 -10.31 8.66 16.43
N ASP A 80 -10.21 9.47 17.49
CA ASP A 80 -9.34 10.64 17.50
C ASP A 80 -7.87 10.24 17.37
N SER A 81 -7.45 9.18 18.07
CA SER A 81 -6.08 8.64 17.99
C SER A 81 -5.74 8.13 16.58
N VAL A 82 -6.71 7.55 15.86
CA VAL A 82 -6.48 7.12 14.47
C VAL A 82 -6.29 8.31 13.54
N MET A 83 -7.10 9.36 13.73
CA MET A 83 -6.98 10.58 12.95
C MET A 83 -5.61 11.23 13.18
N ASP A 84 -5.20 11.40 14.44
CA ASP A 84 -3.91 11.95 14.82
C ASP A 84 -2.74 11.14 14.21
N PHE A 85 -2.86 9.80 14.18
CA PHE A 85 -1.85 8.93 13.58
C PHE A 85 -1.71 9.17 12.07
N ILE A 86 -2.83 9.26 11.34
CA ILE A 86 -2.79 9.50 9.90
C ILE A 86 -2.26 10.91 9.61
N GLU A 87 -2.70 11.91 10.36
CA GLU A 87 -2.23 13.29 10.24
C GLU A 87 -0.73 13.42 10.51
N LEU A 88 -0.24 12.80 11.58
CA LEU A 88 1.20 12.77 11.87
C LEU A 88 1.99 12.07 10.75
N GLY A 89 1.43 11.00 10.17
CA GLY A 89 2.02 10.33 9.01
C GLY A 89 2.14 11.26 7.80
N MET A 90 1.11 12.06 7.55
CA MET A 90 1.09 13.07 6.49
C MET A 90 2.11 14.18 6.74
N LEU A 91 2.20 14.71 7.96
CA LEU A 91 3.20 15.72 8.35
C LEU A 91 4.63 15.18 8.19
N ARG A 92 4.87 13.91 8.49
CA ARG A 92 6.17 13.27 8.25
C ARG A 92 6.49 13.20 6.75
N MET A 93 5.49 12.86 5.93
CA MET A 93 5.63 12.88 4.48
C MET A 93 6.01 14.27 3.98
N ASP A 94 5.32 15.31 4.43
CA ASP A 94 5.57 16.70 4.04
C ASP A 94 6.99 17.17 4.36
N ASN A 95 7.56 16.72 5.47
CA ASN A 95 8.95 17.01 5.84
C ASN A 95 9.97 16.43 4.84
N TYR A 96 9.64 15.33 4.16
CA TYR A 96 10.54 14.69 3.18
C TYR A 96 10.33 15.18 1.76
N MET A 97 9.11 15.49 1.36
CA MET A 97 8.78 15.66 -0.06
C MET A 97 7.90 16.86 -0.39
N LYS A 98 7.62 17.75 0.53
CA LYS A 98 6.81 18.96 0.28
C LYS A 98 5.53 18.67 -0.50
N LEU A 99 4.43 18.44 0.19
CA LEU A 99 3.14 18.08 -0.41
C LEU A 99 2.62 19.10 -1.42
N GLU A 100 2.91 20.38 -1.20
CA GLU A 100 2.55 21.47 -2.09
C GLU A 100 3.23 21.43 -3.48
N ASP A 101 4.28 20.61 -3.62
CA ASP A 101 5.00 20.44 -4.88
C ASP A 101 4.31 19.48 -5.85
N PHE A 102 3.27 18.76 -5.43
CA PHE A 102 2.57 17.79 -6.29
C PHE A 102 1.35 18.40 -6.97
N ASP A 103 1.22 18.12 -8.26
CA ASP A 103 0.07 18.53 -9.08
C ASP A 103 -1.07 17.51 -9.01
N ILE A 104 -0.73 16.24 -8.70
CA ILE A 104 -1.66 15.11 -8.71
C ILE A 104 -1.37 14.18 -7.56
N VAL A 105 -2.42 13.65 -6.97
CA VAL A 105 -2.35 12.53 -6.02
C VAL A 105 -3.14 11.35 -6.56
N PHE A 106 -2.52 10.17 -6.52
CA PHE A 106 -3.12 8.88 -6.83
C PHE A 106 -3.31 8.08 -5.56
N MET A 107 -4.54 7.85 -5.17
CA MET A 107 -4.86 6.92 -4.11
C MET A 107 -5.00 5.51 -4.67
N THR A 108 -4.30 4.53 -4.08
CA THR A 108 -4.44 3.12 -4.45
C THR A 108 -5.37 2.39 -3.49
N ASP A 109 -6.00 1.34 -4.00
CA ASP A 109 -6.80 0.37 -3.21
C ASP A 109 -8.00 0.95 -2.45
N PHE A 110 -8.70 1.92 -3.03
CA PHE A 110 -10.07 2.20 -2.58
C PHE A 110 -10.88 0.90 -2.71
N GLY A 111 -11.19 0.30 -1.55
CA GLY A 111 -12.08 -0.87 -1.52
C GLY A 111 -13.42 -0.51 -2.15
N HIS A 112 -13.95 -1.38 -3.02
CA HIS A 112 -15.34 -1.27 -3.47
C HIS A 112 -16.26 -1.48 -2.26
N GLY A 113 -16.72 -0.41 -1.66
CA GLY A 113 -17.66 -0.42 -0.54
C GLY A 113 -17.75 0.94 0.13
N ASP A 114 -18.93 1.26 0.66
CA ASP A 114 -19.32 2.55 1.26
C ASP A 114 -18.58 2.88 2.59
N THR A 115 -17.59 2.13 2.97
CA THR A 115 -16.82 2.39 4.19
C THR A 115 -15.61 3.24 3.85
N ALA A 116 -15.61 4.45 4.38
CA ALA A 116 -14.42 5.30 4.42
C ALA A 116 -13.26 4.53 5.08
N GLY A 117 -12.38 3.97 4.27
CA GLY A 117 -11.16 3.30 4.74
C GLY A 117 -10.07 4.33 5.07
N VAL A 118 -8.95 3.87 5.62
CA VAL A 118 -7.77 4.71 5.94
C VAL A 118 -7.37 5.59 4.76
N MET A 119 -7.43 5.07 3.54
CA MET A 119 -7.08 5.83 2.33
C MET A 119 -8.04 6.99 2.08
N SER A 120 -9.33 6.86 2.43
CA SER A 120 -10.30 7.96 2.30
C SER A 120 -10.03 9.08 3.33
N VAL A 121 -9.58 8.72 4.52
CA VAL A 121 -9.17 9.70 5.55
C VAL A 121 -7.91 10.42 5.11
N LEU A 122 -6.90 9.67 4.66
CA LEU A 122 -5.64 10.24 4.15
C LEU A 122 -5.91 11.20 2.99
N ASP A 123 -6.79 10.82 2.05
CA ASP A 123 -7.20 11.64 0.93
C ASP A 123 -7.85 12.96 1.38
N SER A 124 -8.80 12.88 2.33
CA SER A 124 -9.46 14.06 2.88
C SER A 124 -8.48 15.01 3.59
N LEU A 125 -7.58 14.45 4.38
CA LEU A 125 -6.55 15.24 5.10
C LEU A 125 -5.56 15.89 4.12
N LEU A 126 -5.15 15.18 3.07
CA LEU A 126 -4.27 15.74 2.03
C LEU A 126 -4.95 16.90 1.30
N LEU A 127 -6.23 16.77 0.95
CA LEU A 127 -7.01 17.84 0.31
C LEU A 127 -7.17 19.05 1.23
N GLU A 128 -7.40 18.83 2.50
CA GLU A 128 -7.51 19.90 3.51
C GLU A 128 -6.18 20.61 3.71
N TYR A 129 -5.09 19.85 3.92
CA TYR A 129 -3.75 20.36 4.17
C TYR A 129 -3.20 21.21 3.03
N THR A 130 -3.46 20.81 1.79
CA THR A 130 -2.99 21.50 0.57
C THR A 130 -4.00 22.52 0.03
N ASN A 131 -5.12 22.76 0.73
CA ASN A 131 -6.24 23.60 0.26
C ASN A 131 -6.77 23.18 -1.13
N GLY A 132 -6.75 21.89 -1.43
CA GLY A 132 -7.19 21.36 -2.73
C GLY A 132 -6.28 21.74 -3.91
N ALA A 133 -4.99 21.98 -3.67
CA ALA A 133 -4.05 22.44 -4.69
C ALA A 133 -3.69 21.40 -5.75
N PHE A 134 -4.08 20.12 -5.58
CA PHE A 134 -3.80 19.04 -6.52
C PHE A 134 -5.07 18.39 -7.08
N LEU A 135 -4.89 17.62 -8.17
CA LEU A 135 -5.94 16.76 -8.71
C LEU A 135 -5.90 15.39 -8.00
N ASP A 136 -7.03 15.01 -7.39
CA ASP A 136 -7.19 13.68 -6.78
C ASP A 136 -7.69 12.69 -7.83
N PHE A 137 -6.93 11.60 -8.01
CA PHE A 137 -7.27 10.49 -8.86
C PHE A 137 -7.23 9.17 -8.12
N ARG A 138 -8.20 8.31 -8.39
CA ARG A 138 -8.31 6.99 -7.78
C ARG A 138 -7.98 5.90 -8.77
N LEU A 139 -7.13 4.97 -8.31
CA LEU A 139 -6.84 3.72 -9.00
C LEU A 139 -7.62 2.58 -8.33
N VAL A 140 -8.44 1.91 -9.11
CA VAL A 140 -9.26 0.80 -8.66
C VAL A 140 -8.76 -0.53 -9.22
N LYS A 141 -9.12 -1.64 -8.58
CA LYS A 141 -8.77 -2.97 -9.08
C LYS A 141 -9.58 -3.30 -10.34
N ALA A 142 -8.89 -3.70 -11.39
CA ALA A 142 -9.51 -4.17 -12.61
C ALA A 142 -10.26 -5.51 -12.42
N THR A 143 -11.12 -5.85 -13.36
CA THR A 143 -11.71 -7.20 -13.41
C THR A 143 -10.67 -8.23 -13.84
N TYR A 144 -10.87 -9.49 -13.47
CA TYR A 144 -9.95 -10.60 -13.87
C TYR A 144 -9.75 -10.72 -15.37
N GLU A 145 -10.69 -10.27 -16.18
CA GLU A 145 -10.60 -10.32 -17.65
C GLU A 145 -9.45 -9.47 -18.20
N LYS A 146 -9.23 -8.28 -17.59
CA LYS A 146 -8.18 -7.33 -17.98
C LYS A 146 -6.80 -7.74 -17.47
N VAL A 147 -6.76 -8.46 -16.35
CA VAL A 147 -5.50 -8.85 -15.68
C VAL A 147 -4.74 -9.88 -16.52
N LYS A 148 -3.43 -9.72 -16.55
CA LYS A 148 -2.49 -10.65 -17.17
C LYS A 148 -1.60 -11.28 -16.12
N PHE A 149 -1.08 -12.47 -16.44
CA PHE A 149 -0.16 -13.21 -15.58
C PHE A 149 1.06 -13.68 -16.36
N ASP A 150 2.22 -13.16 -16.00
CA ASP A 150 3.52 -13.56 -16.53
C ASP A 150 4.11 -14.67 -15.65
N LYS A 151 4.09 -15.89 -16.19
CA LYS A 151 4.57 -17.09 -15.49
C LYS A 151 6.09 -17.07 -15.29
N GLU A 152 6.84 -16.61 -16.29
CA GLU A 152 8.30 -16.58 -16.21
C GLU A 152 8.76 -15.60 -15.14
N LYS A 153 8.16 -14.41 -15.08
CA LYS A 153 8.44 -13.46 -14.03
C LYS A 153 8.11 -14.01 -12.64
N ALA A 154 6.97 -14.69 -12.50
CA ALA A 154 6.59 -15.34 -11.25
C ALA A 154 7.55 -16.45 -10.86
N LYS A 155 7.97 -17.30 -11.81
CA LYS A 155 8.92 -18.40 -11.63
C LYS A 155 10.28 -17.86 -11.16
N ASN A 156 10.81 -16.88 -11.87
CA ASN A 156 12.12 -16.29 -11.53
C ASN A 156 12.12 -15.69 -10.13
N ALA A 157 11.03 -15.01 -9.74
CA ALA A 157 10.90 -14.49 -8.38
C ALA A 157 10.79 -15.58 -7.31
N LEU A 158 10.13 -16.70 -7.61
CA LEU A 158 10.07 -17.85 -6.70
C LEU A 158 11.45 -18.48 -6.54
N MET A 159 12.16 -18.71 -7.64
CA MET A 159 13.50 -19.31 -7.63
C MET A 159 14.55 -18.46 -6.89
N SER A 160 14.32 -17.16 -6.73
CA SER A 160 15.20 -16.31 -5.93
C SER A 160 15.10 -16.57 -4.41
N THR A 161 14.14 -17.38 -3.98
CA THR A 161 13.93 -17.72 -2.57
C THR A 161 14.47 -19.12 -2.23
N GLU A 162 14.91 -19.29 -0.99
CA GLU A 162 15.43 -20.61 -0.54
C GLU A 162 14.41 -21.74 -0.66
N LYS A 163 13.13 -21.42 -0.44
CA LYS A 163 12.04 -22.41 -0.45
C LYS A 163 11.77 -23.00 -1.84
N TYR A 164 12.04 -22.26 -2.91
CA TYR A 164 11.73 -22.64 -4.29
C TYR A 164 12.98 -22.62 -5.19
N LYS A 165 14.13 -22.98 -4.60
CA LYS A 165 15.40 -23.08 -5.37
C LYS A 165 15.34 -24.15 -6.45
N ASP A 166 14.55 -25.20 -6.23
CA ASP A 166 14.30 -26.22 -7.22
C ASP A 166 13.34 -25.70 -8.29
N GLU A 167 13.75 -25.88 -9.54
CA GLU A 167 12.97 -25.40 -10.68
C GLU A 167 11.60 -26.06 -10.76
N PHE A 168 11.50 -27.33 -10.42
CA PHE A 168 10.25 -28.10 -10.44
C PHE A 168 9.26 -27.58 -9.40
N ASP A 169 9.72 -27.29 -8.19
CA ASP A 169 8.88 -26.71 -7.11
C ASP A 169 8.38 -25.32 -7.49
N ALA A 170 9.25 -24.48 -8.09
CA ALA A 170 8.87 -23.17 -8.58
C ALA A 170 7.83 -23.23 -9.69
N GLU A 171 8.01 -24.16 -10.65
CA GLU A 171 7.08 -24.35 -11.75
C GLU A 171 5.72 -24.89 -11.30
N ASP A 172 5.71 -25.83 -10.35
CA ASP A 172 4.45 -26.33 -9.76
C ASP A 172 3.69 -25.21 -9.05
N ALA A 173 4.38 -24.39 -8.26
CA ALA A 173 3.78 -23.23 -7.59
C ALA A 173 3.18 -22.22 -8.60
N VAL A 174 3.89 -21.93 -9.70
CA VAL A 174 3.39 -21.06 -10.77
C VAL A 174 2.17 -21.67 -11.46
N ASN A 175 2.18 -22.96 -11.73
CA ASN A 175 1.06 -23.65 -12.35
C ASN A 175 -0.18 -23.66 -11.45
N GLN A 176 -0.02 -23.75 -10.13
CA GLN A 176 -1.12 -23.62 -9.17
C GLN A 176 -1.71 -22.20 -9.22
N ILE A 177 -0.87 -21.15 -9.23
CA ILE A 177 -1.32 -19.76 -9.38
C ILE A 177 -2.09 -19.59 -10.69
N ASP A 178 -1.55 -20.04 -11.81
CA ASP A 178 -2.17 -19.92 -13.14
C ASP A 178 -3.53 -20.65 -13.22
N LYS A 179 -3.61 -21.84 -12.64
CA LYS A 179 -4.86 -22.63 -12.57
C LYS A 179 -5.93 -21.88 -11.78
N GLU A 180 -5.56 -21.32 -10.62
CA GLU A 180 -6.50 -20.53 -9.80
C GLU A 180 -6.89 -19.24 -10.53
N PHE A 181 -5.95 -18.56 -11.17
CA PHE A 181 -6.21 -17.37 -11.97
C PHE A 181 -7.19 -17.64 -13.11
N LYS A 182 -6.98 -18.69 -13.89
CA LYS A 182 -7.91 -19.11 -14.96
C LYS A 182 -9.30 -19.44 -14.44
N ARG A 183 -9.37 -20.07 -13.26
CA ARG A 183 -10.65 -20.35 -12.59
C ARG A 183 -11.38 -19.07 -12.22
N MET A 184 -10.68 -18.10 -11.63
CA MET A 184 -11.26 -16.82 -11.21
C MET A 184 -11.65 -15.94 -12.40
N LYS A 185 -10.87 -15.98 -13.49
CA LYS A 185 -11.17 -15.23 -14.72
C LYS A 185 -12.52 -15.62 -15.33
N LYS A 186 -12.90 -16.88 -15.25
CA LYS A 186 -14.23 -17.36 -15.69
C LYS A 186 -15.40 -16.81 -14.88
N GLN A 187 -15.15 -16.28 -13.68
CA GLN A 187 -16.18 -15.74 -12.80
C GLN A 187 -16.47 -14.26 -13.03
N GLY A 188 -15.66 -13.55 -13.85
CA GLY A 188 -15.86 -12.14 -14.20
C GLY A 188 -15.81 -11.17 -13.02
N SER A 189 -15.21 -11.55 -11.89
CA SER A 189 -15.18 -10.73 -10.67
C SER A 189 -13.97 -9.78 -10.65
N ILE A 190 -13.98 -8.86 -9.69
CA ILE A 190 -12.87 -7.94 -9.44
C ILE A 190 -11.65 -8.72 -8.95
N PHE A 191 -10.48 -8.34 -9.47
CA PHE A 191 -9.20 -8.98 -9.13
C PHE A 191 -8.85 -8.84 -7.66
N LYS A 192 -8.52 -9.97 -7.01
CA LYS A 192 -8.13 -10.05 -5.60
C LYS A 192 -6.77 -10.72 -5.45
N MET A 193 -5.71 -9.92 -5.41
CA MET A 193 -4.33 -10.37 -5.27
C MET A 193 -4.12 -11.34 -4.10
N LYS A 194 -4.80 -11.12 -2.97
CA LYS A 194 -4.68 -11.96 -1.76
C LYS A 194 -5.05 -13.44 -1.95
N ARG A 195 -5.73 -13.78 -3.03
CA ARG A 195 -6.12 -15.17 -3.34
C ARG A 195 -4.96 -16.03 -3.82
N PHE A 196 -3.89 -15.42 -4.30
CA PHE A 196 -2.79 -16.15 -4.91
C PHE A 196 -1.65 -16.38 -3.92
N MET A 197 -1.22 -17.64 -3.84
CA MET A 197 -0.10 -18.07 -3.00
C MET A 197 0.85 -18.93 -3.83
N PRO A 198 2.16 -18.87 -3.59
CA PRO A 198 2.83 -18.03 -2.60
C PRO A 198 2.87 -16.54 -2.96
N VAL A 199 3.02 -15.69 -1.93
CA VAL A 199 2.94 -14.22 -2.08
C VAL A 199 3.95 -13.68 -3.11
N ILE A 200 5.15 -14.25 -3.16
CA ILE A 200 6.21 -13.79 -4.05
C ILE A 200 5.86 -13.98 -5.53
N GLY A 201 5.12 -15.03 -5.88
CA GLY A 201 4.66 -15.26 -7.24
C GLY A 201 3.64 -14.23 -7.75
N ARG A 202 3.13 -13.38 -6.85
CA ARG A 202 2.19 -12.28 -7.21
C ARG A 202 2.82 -11.20 -8.07
N CYS A 203 4.13 -11.11 -8.11
CA CYS A 203 4.85 -10.18 -8.98
C CYS A 203 4.64 -10.45 -10.48
N GLY A 204 4.17 -11.64 -10.84
CA GLY A 204 3.78 -11.99 -12.20
C GLY A 204 2.47 -11.35 -12.68
N PHE A 205 1.64 -10.82 -11.76
CA PHE A 205 0.39 -10.16 -12.17
C PHE A 205 0.65 -8.72 -12.60
N TYR A 206 -0.01 -8.29 -13.69
CA TYR A 206 0.01 -6.92 -14.20
C TYR A 206 -1.32 -6.58 -14.88
N ASP A 207 -1.53 -5.30 -15.22
CA ASP A 207 -2.78 -4.74 -15.72
C ASP A 207 -3.97 -4.97 -14.76
N PHE A 208 -3.69 -4.98 -13.44
CA PHE A 208 -4.72 -5.18 -12.42
C PHE A 208 -5.21 -3.90 -11.74
N LEU A 209 -4.71 -2.74 -12.18
CA LEU A 209 -5.19 -1.42 -11.79
C LEU A 209 -5.72 -0.68 -13.00
N GLU A 210 -6.72 0.17 -12.78
CA GLU A 210 -7.27 1.08 -13.78
C GLU A 210 -7.74 2.37 -13.10
N PHE A 211 -7.89 3.43 -13.87
CA PHE A 211 -8.55 4.64 -13.35
C PHE A 211 -10.01 4.33 -12.99
N GLU A 212 -10.47 4.89 -11.88
CA GLU A 212 -11.89 4.78 -11.47
C GLU A 212 -12.83 5.30 -12.56
N THR A 213 -12.41 6.35 -13.26
CA THR A 213 -13.18 6.89 -14.40
C THR A 213 -12.33 7.06 -15.66
N PRO A 214 -12.89 6.81 -16.87
CA PRO A 214 -12.20 7.07 -18.13
C PRO A 214 -11.81 8.56 -18.31
N ARG A 215 -12.54 9.48 -17.67
CA ARG A 215 -12.25 10.92 -17.73
C ARG A 215 -10.90 11.23 -17.05
N HIS A 216 -10.64 10.61 -15.90
CA HIS A 216 -9.37 10.81 -15.17
C HIS A 216 -8.19 10.31 -15.99
N GLU A 217 -8.32 9.16 -16.65
CA GLU A 217 -7.28 8.67 -17.58
C GLU A 217 -7.03 9.65 -18.74
N GLN A 218 -8.10 10.21 -19.33
CA GLN A 218 -7.96 11.18 -20.43
C GLN A 218 -7.28 12.47 -19.98
N ILE A 219 -7.55 12.95 -18.77
CA ILE A 219 -6.89 14.12 -18.19
C ILE A 219 -5.41 13.81 -17.99
N PHE A 220 -5.11 12.70 -17.33
CA PHE A 220 -3.74 12.28 -17.03
C PHE A 220 -2.89 12.11 -18.30
N ARG A 221 -3.46 11.53 -19.35
CA ARG A 221 -2.80 11.32 -20.66
C ARG A 221 -2.34 12.63 -21.31
N LYS A 222 -2.99 13.75 -21.00
CA LYS A 222 -2.71 15.06 -21.58
C LYS A 222 -1.78 15.93 -20.74
N MET A 223 -1.33 15.45 -19.60
CA MET A 223 -0.44 16.22 -18.74
C MET A 223 0.94 16.40 -19.35
N VAL A 224 1.53 17.54 -19.08
CA VAL A 224 2.80 17.97 -19.68
C VAL A 224 4.01 17.50 -18.89
N ASN A 225 5.18 17.59 -19.48
CA ASN A 225 6.46 17.34 -18.81
C ASN A 225 6.61 18.25 -17.58
N GLY A 226 7.14 17.67 -16.50
CA GLY A 226 7.35 18.36 -15.24
C GLY A 226 6.17 18.29 -14.27
N THR A 227 5.03 17.70 -14.69
CA THR A 227 3.94 17.36 -13.76
C THR A 227 4.45 16.37 -12.74
N LYS A 228 4.25 16.66 -11.46
CA LYS A 228 4.64 15.80 -10.33
C LYS A 228 3.44 15.06 -9.77
N ALA A 229 3.53 13.76 -9.68
CA ALA A 229 2.47 12.90 -9.16
C ALA A 229 2.92 12.15 -7.90
N LEU A 230 2.06 12.11 -6.91
CA LEU A 230 2.22 11.34 -5.69
C LEU A 230 1.33 10.09 -5.76
N ILE A 231 1.89 8.91 -5.56
CA ILE A 231 1.15 7.66 -5.42
C ILE A 231 1.12 7.30 -3.95
N CYS A 232 -0.08 7.21 -3.35
CA CYS A 232 -0.29 6.88 -1.95
C CYS A 232 -0.86 5.48 -1.76
N ASP A 233 -0.36 4.75 -0.76
CA ASP A 233 -0.89 3.45 -0.32
C ASP A 233 -0.90 3.37 1.21
N ASP A 234 -1.80 2.58 1.80
CA ASP A 234 -1.89 2.40 3.24
C ASP A 234 -0.75 1.53 3.79
N PHE A 235 -0.54 0.37 3.20
CA PHE A 235 0.48 -0.59 3.59
C PHE A 235 1.25 -1.13 2.40
N ILE A 236 2.57 -1.17 2.50
CA ILE A 236 3.38 -1.90 1.55
C ILE A 236 3.84 -3.24 2.14
N THR A 237 3.50 -4.35 1.48
CA THR A 237 3.92 -5.70 1.88
C THR A 237 4.85 -6.36 0.87
N SER A 238 4.41 -6.55 -0.35
CA SER A 238 5.20 -7.01 -1.50
C SER A 238 5.53 -5.89 -2.48
N GLY A 239 4.93 -4.72 -2.27
CA GLY A 239 5.02 -3.60 -3.20
C GLY A 239 4.27 -3.80 -4.53
N SER A 240 3.58 -4.93 -4.72
CA SER A 240 2.96 -5.25 -6.01
C SER A 240 1.94 -4.20 -6.46
N THR A 241 1.13 -3.65 -5.54
CA THR A 241 0.13 -2.62 -5.88
C THR A 241 0.81 -1.34 -6.35
N VAL A 242 1.78 -0.85 -5.60
CA VAL A 242 2.49 0.40 -5.90
C VAL A 242 3.35 0.27 -7.16
N LYS A 243 4.05 -0.86 -7.33
CA LYS A 243 4.82 -1.16 -8.55
C LYS A 243 3.92 -1.17 -9.79
N GLU A 244 2.76 -1.79 -9.67
CA GLU A 244 1.78 -1.81 -10.76
C GLU A 244 1.19 -0.42 -11.02
N ALA A 245 0.86 0.35 -9.98
CA ALA A 245 0.38 1.72 -10.15
C ALA A 245 1.41 2.56 -10.93
N LYS A 246 2.67 2.53 -10.52
CA LYS A 246 3.76 3.23 -11.21
C LYS A 246 3.92 2.75 -12.66
N ARG A 247 3.93 1.42 -12.90
CA ARG A 247 4.02 0.84 -14.24
C ARG A 247 2.84 1.26 -15.11
N TYR A 248 1.61 1.15 -14.59
CA TYR A 248 0.39 1.47 -15.31
C TYR A 248 0.35 2.95 -15.70
N LEU A 249 0.57 3.84 -14.74
CA LEU A 249 0.59 5.28 -14.98
C LEU A 249 1.69 5.67 -15.97
N HIS A 250 2.90 5.13 -15.83
CA HIS A 250 4.00 5.40 -16.76
C HIS A 250 3.69 4.92 -18.18
N SER A 251 2.94 3.83 -18.36
CA SER A 251 2.52 3.35 -19.67
C SER A 251 1.52 4.29 -20.37
N ILE A 252 0.78 5.10 -19.60
CA ILE A 252 -0.19 6.06 -20.11
C ILE A 252 0.48 7.39 -20.39
N ASN A 253 1.32 7.86 -19.45
CA ASN A 253 2.06 9.11 -19.60
C ASN A 253 3.47 8.99 -18.99
N PRO A 254 4.50 8.73 -19.80
CA PRO A 254 5.87 8.56 -19.31
C PRO A 254 6.55 9.87 -18.89
N ASN A 255 5.92 11.03 -19.15
CA ASN A 255 6.49 12.35 -18.91
C ASN A 255 6.19 12.91 -17.51
N VAL A 256 5.44 12.17 -16.70
CA VAL A 256 5.06 12.57 -15.34
C VAL A 256 6.06 11.98 -14.34
N ASP A 257 6.60 12.83 -13.48
CA ASP A 257 7.44 12.39 -12.36
C ASP A 257 6.60 11.79 -11.26
N MET A 258 6.92 10.55 -10.86
CA MET A 258 6.14 9.80 -9.90
C MET A 258 6.91 9.51 -8.62
N THR A 259 6.42 10.04 -7.53
CA THR A 259 6.88 9.76 -6.17
C THR A 259 5.89 8.82 -5.47
N VAL A 260 6.39 7.98 -4.59
CA VAL A 260 5.56 7.02 -3.85
C VAL A 260 5.65 7.31 -2.37
N PHE A 261 4.48 7.36 -1.73
CA PHE A 261 4.32 7.40 -0.30
C PHE A 261 3.49 6.22 0.20
N VAL A 262 3.92 5.67 1.31
CA VAL A 262 3.22 4.59 2.01
C VAL A 262 3.07 4.96 3.47
N LEU A 263 1.88 4.82 4.02
CA LEU A 263 1.67 5.16 5.42
C LEU A 263 2.48 4.22 6.32
N ILE A 264 2.42 2.90 6.08
CA ILE A 264 3.10 1.90 6.92
C ILE A 264 3.91 0.94 6.05
N ASP A 265 5.22 0.89 6.32
CA ASP A 265 6.14 -0.07 5.68
C ASP A 265 6.13 -1.42 6.40
N GLN A 266 5.78 -2.45 5.66
CA GLN A 266 5.88 -3.87 6.06
C GLN A 266 6.67 -4.67 5.03
N LEU A 267 7.41 -4.02 4.13
CA LEU A 267 8.16 -4.75 3.11
C LEU A 267 9.21 -5.63 3.80
N ARG A 268 9.10 -6.93 3.62
CA ARG A 268 10.08 -7.88 4.11
C ARG A 268 11.27 -7.88 3.16
N GLU A 269 12.45 -7.83 3.72
CA GLU A 269 13.66 -8.20 3.01
C GLU A 269 13.61 -9.74 2.84
N TYR A 270 13.56 -10.20 1.61
CA TYR A 270 13.65 -11.63 1.25
C TYR A 270 15.06 -11.95 0.78
#